data_6cad9c1d8a7de152dad8ee33c0f15e3e
#
_entry.id   6cad9c1d8a7de152dad8ee33c0f15e3e
#
_cell.length_a   1.000
_cell.length_b   1.000
_cell.length_c   1.000
_cell.angle_alpha   90.00
_cell.angle_beta   90.00
_cell.angle_gamma   90.00
#
_symmetry.space_group_name_H-M   'P 1'
#
loop_
_entity.id
_entity.type
_entity.pdbx_description
1 polymer ?
#
loop_
_entity_poly.entity_id
_entity_poly.type
_entity_poly.pdbx_seq_one_letter_code
_entity_poly.pdbx_strand_id
1 'polypeptide(L)'
;MTWSWFPYHPLRLLRACYVSGMDPLAGSQWSAPGTVAGFAQSAPNAVLMAFAKEELRRAGSSRVLDLGCGAGRNAVPLARLGWTVVGTDLSWPMLCAAAARAREDRLDDRLYVVLAPMERIPARDRSFDLVIAHGIWNLARSATEFRRALSEAARVAKPGAGLFVFTFSRNTLPAEAEPVAGEPFVFTQFSGEPQCFLTEAQLRAELDRAGFAPDPGVRFREYNLPRPGTLSTGRVPVIYEAAFRREP
;
A
#
# COMPACT_ATOMS: atom_id res chain seq x y z
N MET A 1 15.81 -18.52 14.53
CA MET A 1 14.83 -18.46 13.41
C MET A 1 15.57 -18.04 12.16
N THR A 2 15.61 -18.88 11.15
CA THR A 2 16.39 -18.67 9.93
C THR A 2 15.61 -17.74 8.98
N TRP A 3 16.21 -16.63 8.58
CA TRP A 3 15.72 -15.63 7.62
C TRP A 3 15.65 -16.16 6.18
N SER A 4 15.21 -17.40 5.99
CA SER A 4 15.25 -18.11 4.71
C SER A 4 14.33 -17.57 3.61
N TRP A 5 13.46 -16.59 3.93
CA TRP A 5 12.47 -16.03 3.02
C TRP A 5 12.83 -14.65 2.43
N PHE A 6 13.93 -14.03 2.95
CA PHE A 6 14.47 -12.78 2.41
C PHE A 6 15.83 -13.04 1.78
N PRO A 7 16.11 -12.56 0.55
CA PRO A 7 17.40 -12.77 -0.10
C PRO A 7 18.55 -11.98 0.56
N TYR A 8 18.23 -10.99 1.42
CA TYR A 8 19.21 -10.17 2.15
C TYR A 8 18.85 -10.13 3.62
N HIS A 9 19.87 -10.06 4.50
CA HIS A 9 19.68 -9.98 5.95
C HIS A 9 19.15 -8.58 6.32
N PRO A 10 17.88 -8.41 6.80
CA PRO A 10 17.26 -7.10 7.01
C PRO A 10 17.97 -6.23 8.04
N LEU A 11 18.71 -6.83 8.99
CA LEU A 11 19.47 -6.11 10.02
C LEU A 11 20.68 -5.32 9.48
N ARG A 12 21.13 -5.58 8.24
CA ARG A 12 22.19 -4.75 7.62
C ARG A 12 21.66 -3.41 7.09
N LEU A 13 20.36 -3.31 6.77
CA LEU A 13 19.73 -2.07 6.29
C LEU A 13 19.38 -1.12 7.43
N LEU A 14 19.06 -1.62 8.63
CA LEU A 14 18.70 -0.81 9.79
C LEU A 14 19.90 -0.07 10.45
N ARG A 15 21.15 -0.46 10.19
CA ARG A 15 22.34 0.24 10.70
C ARG A 15 22.85 1.39 9.83
N ALA A 16 22.31 1.59 8.64
CA ALA A 16 22.73 2.62 7.70
C ALA A 16 21.78 3.83 7.69
N CYS A 17 21.41 4.34 8.85
CA CYS A 17 20.62 5.56 8.98
C CYS A 17 21.42 6.84 8.71
N TYR A 18 22.29 6.91 7.71
CA TYR A 18 22.80 8.20 7.20
C TYR A 18 23.72 7.99 5.99
N VAL A 19 23.14 7.87 4.81
CA VAL A 19 23.86 8.22 3.59
C VAL A 19 22.90 9.08 2.76
N SER A 20 23.20 10.35 2.64
CA SER A 20 22.39 11.38 1.97
C SER A 20 22.14 11.19 0.47
N GLY A 21 22.42 10.00 -0.06
CA GLY A 21 22.19 9.61 -1.45
C GLY A 21 21.20 8.44 -1.63
N MET A 22 20.54 7.97 -0.56
CA MET A 22 19.68 6.77 -0.61
C MET A 22 18.18 7.06 -0.69
N ASP A 23 17.73 8.31 -0.76
CA ASP A 23 16.31 8.63 -0.86
C ASP A 23 15.89 8.88 -2.33
N PRO A 24 15.23 7.90 -3.01
CA PRO A 24 14.73 8.08 -4.37
C PRO A 24 13.71 9.20 -4.50
N LEU A 25 13.08 9.60 -3.40
CA LEU A 25 12.06 10.66 -3.35
C LEU A 25 12.59 11.95 -2.71
N ALA A 26 13.93 12.12 -2.62
CA ALA A 26 14.52 13.35 -2.09
C ALA A 26 13.97 14.60 -2.80
N GLY A 27 13.56 15.59 -2.03
CA GLY A 27 12.95 16.82 -2.55
C GLY A 27 11.47 16.71 -2.92
N SER A 28 10.88 15.53 -2.91
CA SER A 28 9.44 15.36 -3.13
C SER A 28 8.63 15.64 -1.86
N GLN A 29 7.32 15.86 -2.02
CA GLN A 29 6.39 16.00 -0.90
C GLN A 29 6.40 14.79 0.06
N TRP A 30 6.71 13.59 -0.46
CA TRP A 30 6.70 12.33 0.32
C TRP A 30 7.87 12.24 1.31
N SER A 31 8.96 12.95 1.04
CA SER A 31 10.12 13.00 1.94
C SER A 31 10.19 14.31 2.75
N ALA A 32 9.18 15.19 2.62
CA ALA A 32 9.10 16.42 3.40
C ALA A 32 8.82 16.14 4.88
N PRO A 33 9.52 16.80 5.83
CA PRO A 33 9.40 16.53 7.27
C PRO A 33 7.96 16.61 7.80
N GLY A 34 7.17 17.60 7.34
CA GLY A 34 5.77 17.76 7.73
C GLY A 34 4.89 16.59 7.28
N THR A 35 5.12 16.08 6.07
CA THR A 35 4.40 14.91 5.53
C THR A 35 4.75 13.66 6.34
N VAL A 36 6.04 13.43 6.60
CA VAL A 36 6.50 12.29 7.40
C VAL A 36 5.88 12.32 8.80
N ALA A 37 5.91 13.46 9.48
CA ALA A 37 5.30 13.64 10.80
C ALA A 37 3.79 13.42 10.77
N GLY A 38 3.09 13.94 9.76
CA GLY A 38 1.65 13.74 9.57
C GLY A 38 1.28 12.27 9.41
N PHE A 39 2.02 11.51 8.60
CA PHE A 39 1.79 10.06 8.45
C PHE A 39 2.11 9.29 9.74
N ALA A 40 3.16 9.66 10.46
CA ALA A 40 3.52 9.02 11.72
C ALA A 40 2.44 9.19 12.81
N GLN A 41 1.74 10.33 12.81
CA GLN A 41 0.70 10.67 13.81
C GLN A 41 -0.71 10.23 13.37
N SER A 42 -0.90 9.89 12.09
CA SER A 42 -2.22 9.50 11.58
C SER A 42 -2.70 8.18 12.16
N ALA A 43 -4.01 8.13 12.46
CA ALA A 43 -4.65 6.89 12.92
C ALA A 43 -4.60 5.81 11.82
N PRO A 44 -4.48 4.52 12.20
CA PRO A 44 -4.55 3.42 11.25
C PRO A 44 -5.96 3.32 10.63
N ASN A 45 -6.05 2.68 9.48
CA ASN A 45 -7.34 2.39 8.86
C ASN A 45 -8.10 1.33 9.68
N ALA A 46 -9.27 1.68 10.20
CA ALA A 46 -10.03 0.82 11.11
C ALA A 46 -10.58 -0.45 10.41
N VAL A 47 -10.98 -0.34 9.14
CA VAL A 47 -11.48 -1.49 8.34
C VAL A 47 -10.34 -2.47 8.08
N LEU A 48 -9.16 -1.96 7.69
CA LEU A 48 -7.95 -2.76 7.55
C LEU A 48 -7.59 -3.47 8.86
N MET A 49 -7.62 -2.77 10.00
CA MET A 49 -7.28 -3.39 11.29
C MET A 49 -8.26 -4.51 11.66
N ALA A 50 -9.55 -4.34 11.41
CA ALA A 50 -10.55 -5.37 11.62
C ALA A 50 -10.32 -6.58 10.70
N PHE A 51 -10.10 -6.34 9.41
CA PHE A 51 -9.79 -7.39 8.43
C PHE A 51 -8.51 -8.14 8.80
N ALA A 52 -7.43 -7.43 9.10
CA ALA A 52 -6.15 -8.04 9.47
C ALA A 52 -6.25 -8.90 10.75
N LYS A 53 -7.08 -8.50 11.72
CA LYS A 53 -7.33 -9.30 12.93
C LYS A 53 -8.04 -10.62 12.59
N GLU A 54 -8.96 -10.62 11.64
CA GLU A 54 -9.62 -11.83 11.16
C GLU A 54 -8.66 -12.72 10.39
N GLU A 55 -7.89 -12.13 9.47
CA GLU A 55 -6.87 -12.85 8.69
C GLU A 55 -5.80 -13.50 9.58
N LEU A 56 -5.40 -12.84 10.67
CA LEU A 56 -4.43 -13.39 11.62
C LEU A 56 -4.95 -14.69 12.26
N ARG A 57 -6.28 -14.78 12.51
CA ARG A 57 -6.91 -16.00 13.05
C ARG A 57 -7.01 -17.12 12.03
N ARG A 58 -7.09 -16.79 10.73
CA ARG A 58 -7.20 -17.76 9.62
C ARG A 58 -5.83 -18.26 9.13
N ALA A 59 -4.81 -17.43 9.25
CA ALA A 59 -3.50 -17.70 8.66
C ALA A 59 -2.73 -18.77 9.45
N GLY A 60 -2.10 -19.69 8.74
CA GLY A 60 -1.16 -20.65 9.33
C GLY A 60 0.20 -20.04 9.69
N SER A 61 0.50 -18.86 9.20
CA SER A 61 1.61 -17.99 9.58
C SER A 61 1.09 -16.55 9.67
N SER A 62 1.87 -15.63 10.23
CA SER A 62 1.43 -14.27 10.51
C SER A 62 2.29 -13.24 9.77
N ARG A 63 2.50 -13.43 8.46
CA ARG A 63 3.32 -12.51 7.66
C ARG A 63 2.46 -11.59 6.79
N VAL A 64 2.67 -10.29 6.92
CA VAL A 64 1.98 -9.28 6.12
C VAL A 64 2.98 -8.38 5.39
N LEU A 65 2.65 -8.04 4.15
CA LEU A 65 3.34 -7.03 3.36
C LEU A 65 2.50 -5.75 3.30
N ASP A 66 3.09 -4.62 3.70
CA ASP A 66 2.49 -3.28 3.59
C ASP A 66 3.23 -2.49 2.50
N LEU A 67 2.62 -2.40 1.32
CA LEU A 67 3.16 -1.68 0.15
C LEU A 67 2.95 -0.18 0.33
N GLY A 68 4.02 0.61 0.23
CA GLY A 68 3.96 2.05 0.50
C GLY A 68 3.63 2.31 1.97
N CYS A 69 4.31 1.65 2.90
CA CYS A 69 3.99 1.67 4.33
C CYS A 69 4.16 3.06 4.98
N GLY A 70 4.83 3.99 4.29
CA GLY A 70 5.14 5.32 4.79
C GLY A 70 5.82 5.28 6.16
N ALA A 71 5.42 6.17 7.06
CA ALA A 71 5.90 6.24 8.44
C ALA A 71 5.29 5.16 9.38
N GLY A 72 4.77 4.06 8.81
CA GLY A 72 4.27 2.93 9.58
C GLY A 72 2.88 3.15 10.18
N ARG A 73 2.03 3.98 9.55
CA ARG A 73 0.67 4.28 10.03
C ARG A 73 -0.14 3.00 10.28
N ASN A 74 -0.11 2.05 9.34
CA ASN A 74 -0.76 0.75 9.45
C ASN A 74 0.22 -0.33 9.96
N ALA A 75 1.47 -0.30 9.50
CA ALA A 75 2.48 -1.32 9.80
C ALA A 75 2.75 -1.48 11.31
N VAL A 76 2.87 -0.39 12.07
CA VAL A 76 3.13 -0.45 13.52
C VAL A 76 1.92 -1.08 14.27
N PRO A 77 0.67 -0.65 14.08
CA PRO A 77 -0.48 -1.31 14.69
C PRO A 77 -0.64 -2.78 14.29
N LEU A 78 -0.31 -3.16 13.05
CA LEU A 78 -0.33 -4.57 12.63
C LEU A 78 0.71 -5.40 13.39
N ALA A 79 1.91 -4.87 13.59
CA ALA A 79 2.92 -5.53 14.40
C ALA A 79 2.49 -5.69 15.86
N ARG A 80 1.81 -4.69 16.44
CA ARG A 80 1.19 -4.79 17.79
C ARG A 80 0.09 -5.87 17.85
N LEU A 81 -0.64 -6.11 16.76
CA LEU A 81 -1.63 -7.19 16.67
C LEU A 81 -0.98 -8.60 16.61
N GLY A 82 0.32 -8.70 16.40
CA GLY A 82 1.05 -9.96 16.33
C GLY A 82 1.52 -10.36 14.93
N TRP A 83 1.29 -9.53 13.90
CA TRP A 83 1.83 -9.77 12.58
C TRP A 83 3.35 -9.58 12.54
N THR A 84 4.03 -10.40 11.75
CA THR A 84 5.37 -10.10 11.25
C THR A 84 5.21 -9.26 9.98
N VAL A 85 5.49 -7.98 10.07
CA VAL A 85 5.25 -6.99 9.03
C VAL A 85 6.51 -6.74 8.22
N VAL A 86 6.40 -6.75 6.91
CA VAL A 86 7.38 -6.17 6.00
C VAL A 86 6.73 -4.95 5.36
N GLY A 87 7.26 -3.77 5.61
CA GLY A 87 6.84 -2.52 4.98
C GLY A 87 7.82 -2.13 3.87
N THR A 88 7.31 -1.81 2.68
CA THR A 88 8.12 -1.24 1.60
C THR A 88 7.71 0.19 1.32
N ASP A 89 8.68 1.05 1.01
CA ASP A 89 8.44 2.43 0.58
C ASP A 89 9.64 2.93 -0.24
N LEU A 90 9.49 4.02 -1.00
CA LEU A 90 10.57 4.70 -1.70
C LEU A 90 11.08 5.93 -0.96
N SER A 91 10.37 6.44 0.05
CA SER A 91 10.81 7.54 0.89
C SER A 91 11.65 7.01 2.05
N TRP A 92 12.95 7.30 2.01
CA TRP A 92 13.86 6.93 3.11
C TRP A 92 13.47 7.56 4.46
N PRO A 93 13.09 8.86 4.53
CA PRO A 93 12.60 9.47 5.77
C PRO A 93 11.37 8.78 6.36
N MET A 94 10.43 8.33 5.51
CA MET A 94 9.26 7.55 5.94
C MET A 94 9.68 6.24 6.60
N LEU A 95 10.58 5.48 5.95
CA LEU A 95 11.08 4.21 6.49
C LEU A 95 11.83 4.39 7.81
N CYS A 96 12.62 5.46 7.93
CA CYS A 96 13.30 5.80 9.18
C CYS A 96 12.29 6.10 10.30
N ALA A 97 11.22 6.83 10.00
CA ALA A 97 10.17 7.13 10.98
C ALA A 97 9.42 5.86 11.40
N ALA A 98 9.08 4.97 10.45
CA ALA A 98 8.45 3.69 10.76
C ALA A 98 9.34 2.82 11.66
N ALA A 99 10.65 2.74 11.36
CA ALA A 99 11.61 1.98 12.15
C ALA A 99 11.82 2.58 13.55
N ALA A 100 11.82 3.91 13.69
CA ALA A 100 11.90 4.57 14.98
C ALA A 100 10.69 4.24 15.86
N ARG A 101 9.48 4.34 15.31
CA ARG A 101 8.23 3.98 16.00
C ARG A 101 8.19 2.49 16.40
N ALA A 102 8.70 1.60 15.53
CA ALA A 102 8.80 0.18 15.88
C ALA A 102 9.71 -0.05 17.09
N ARG A 103 10.85 0.65 17.15
CA ARG A 103 11.79 0.59 18.28
C ARG A 103 11.18 1.13 19.58
N GLU A 104 10.51 2.27 19.52
CA GLU A 104 9.79 2.87 20.67
C GLU A 104 8.78 1.89 21.28
N ASP A 105 8.10 1.13 20.41
CA ASP A 105 7.12 0.12 20.79
C ASP A 105 7.73 -1.28 21.08
N ARG A 106 9.04 -1.45 20.97
CA ARG A 106 9.73 -2.74 21.12
C ARG A 106 9.24 -3.82 20.14
N LEU A 107 9.04 -3.42 18.88
CA LEU A 107 8.56 -4.26 17.78
C LEU A 107 9.65 -4.57 16.75
N ASP A 108 10.94 -4.44 17.11
CA ASP A 108 12.07 -4.66 16.19
C ASP A 108 12.15 -6.08 15.63
N ASP A 109 11.54 -7.04 16.30
CA ASP A 109 11.44 -8.44 15.87
C ASP A 109 10.18 -8.72 15.03
N ARG A 110 9.30 -7.71 14.85
CA ARG A 110 8.02 -7.86 14.15
C ARG A 110 7.82 -6.91 12.99
N LEU A 111 8.48 -5.76 12.96
CA LEU A 111 8.38 -4.80 11.85
C LEU A 111 9.74 -4.60 11.17
N TYR A 112 9.79 -4.95 9.91
CA TYR A 112 10.93 -4.79 9.01
C TYR A 112 10.56 -3.82 7.90
N VAL A 113 11.44 -2.84 7.63
CA VAL A 113 11.21 -1.86 6.55
C VAL A 113 12.29 -2.00 5.47
N VAL A 114 11.88 -1.84 4.23
CA VAL A 114 12.73 -2.07 3.05
C VAL A 114 12.49 -0.98 2.02
N LEU A 115 13.58 -0.37 1.54
CA LEU A 115 13.53 0.57 0.42
C LEU A 115 13.33 -0.23 -0.87
N ALA A 116 12.10 -0.23 -1.39
CA ALA A 116 11.77 -0.97 -2.61
C ALA A 116 10.53 -0.37 -3.29
N PRO A 117 10.50 -0.36 -4.64
CA PRO A 117 9.34 0.05 -5.40
C PRO A 117 8.26 -1.06 -5.38
N MET A 118 7.00 -0.65 -5.58
CA MET A 118 5.85 -1.55 -5.52
C MET A 118 5.83 -2.61 -6.64
N GLU A 119 6.49 -2.35 -7.76
CA GLU A 119 6.57 -3.25 -8.92
C GLU A 119 7.78 -4.21 -8.88
N ARG A 120 8.58 -4.17 -7.81
CA ARG A 120 9.72 -5.10 -7.60
C ARG A 120 9.98 -5.35 -6.13
N ILE A 121 9.28 -6.29 -5.56
CA ILE A 121 9.32 -6.61 -4.13
C ILE A 121 10.44 -7.63 -3.85
N PRO A 122 11.42 -7.32 -2.99
CA PRO A 122 12.56 -8.21 -2.70
C PRO A 122 12.16 -9.33 -1.73
N ALA A 123 11.13 -10.08 -2.08
CA ALA A 123 10.66 -11.25 -1.34
C ALA A 123 10.44 -12.43 -2.29
N ARG A 124 10.51 -13.65 -1.74
CA ARG A 124 10.20 -14.86 -2.48
C ARG A 124 8.71 -14.95 -2.81
N ASP A 125 8.40 -15.74 -3.82
CA ASP A 125 7.02 -16.08 -4.16
C ASP A 125 6.30 -16.69 -2.94
N ARG A 126 5.00 -16.44 -2.85
CA ARG A 126 4.11 -17.04 -1.84
C ARG A 126 4.64 -16.89 -0.41
N SER A 127 5.09 -15.67 -0.06
CA SER A 127 5.71 -15.37 1.25
C SER A 127 4.75 -14.80 2.27
N PHE A 128 3.66 -14.17 1.83
CA PHE A 128 2.77 -13.39 2.70
C PHE A 128 1.35 -13.97 2.76
N ASP A 129 0.76 -13.89 3.95
CA ASP A 129 -0.62 -14.30 4.24
C ASP A 129 -1.61 -13.14 4.03
N LEU A 130 -1.11 -11.91 4.07
CA LEU A 130 -1.85 -10.68 3.80
C LEU A 130 -0.95 -9.70 3.02
N VAL A 131 -1.49 -9.08 1.99
CA VAL A 131 -0.87 -7.95 1.27
C VAL A 131 -1.76 -6.73 1.43
N ILE A 132 -1.15 -5.57 1.64
CA ILE A 132 -1.85 -4.29 1.81
C ILE A 132 -1.35 -3.32 0.75
N ALA A 133 -2.27 -2.72 0.01
CA ALA A 133 -2.03 -1.64 -0.92
C ALA A 133 -2.90 -0.44 -0.51
N HIS A 134 -2.39 0.35 0.45
CA HIS A 134 -3.14 1.44 1.05
C HIS A 134 -2.63 2.81 0.54
N GLY A 135 -3.25 3.34 -0.52
CA GLY A 135 -2.90 4.62 -1.11
C GLY A 135 -1.58 4.62 -1.88
N ILE A 136 -1.18 3.46 -2.41
CA ILE A 136 0.06 3.30 -3.16
C ILE A 136 -0.17 3.06 -4.66
N TRP A 137 -1.13 2.25 -5.04
CA TRP A 137 -1.36 1.89 -6.44
C TRP A 137 -1.89 3.05 -7.29
N ASN A 138 -2.58 4.01 -6.66
CA ASN A 138 -2.96 5.26 -7.34
C ASN A 138 -1.75 6.13 -7.73
N LEU A 139 -0.57 5.88 -7.18
CA LEU A 139 0.67 6.60 -7.50
C LEU A 139 1.40 6.02 -8.73
N ALA A 140 0.95 4.91 -9.29
CA ALA A 140 1.49 4.38 -10.54
C ALA A 140 1.32 5.41 -11.67
N ARG A 141 2.38 5.60 -12.45
CA ARG A 141 2.47 6.63 -13.50
C ARG A 141 2.02 6.15 -14.87
N SER A 142 1.75 4.84 -14.99
CA SER A 142 1.22 4.21 -16.19
C SER A 142 0.41 2.96 -15.82
N ALA A 143 -0.48 2.53 -16.72
CA ALA A 143 -1.18 1.25 -16.58
C ALA A 143 -0.21 0.06 -16.54
N THR A 144 0.92 0.17 -17.21
CA THR A 144 1.97 -0.86 -17.19
C THR A 144 2.61 -0.97 -15.81
N GLU A 145 2.96 0.15 -15.16
CA GLU A 145 3.49 0.17 -13.81
C GLU A 145 2.46 -0.37 -12.80
N PHE A 146 1.21 0.07 -12.90
CA PHE A 146 0.11 -0.44 -12.09
C PHE A 146 -0.02 -1.97 -12.19
N ARG A 147 -0.04 -2.52 -13.41
CA ARG A 147 -0.16 -3.96 -13.64
C ARG A 147 1.07 -4.73 -13.14
N ARG A 148 2.28 -4.17 -13.24
CA ARG A 148 3.48 -4.77 -12.65
C ARG A 148 3.38 -4.83 -11.13
N ALA A 149 2.90 -3.76 -10.48
CA ALA A 149 2.68 -3.75 -9.04
C ALA A 149 1.64 -4.79 -8.60
N LEU A 150 0.54 -4.96 -9.36
CA LEU A 150 -0.43 -6.04 -9.12
C LEU A 150 0.20 -7.43 -9.27
N SER A 151 0.99 -7.64 -10.34
CA SER A 151 1.66 -8.92 -10.59
C SER A 151 2.65 -9.28 -9.47
N GLU A 152 3.39 -8.30 -8.94
CA GLU A 152 4.29 -8.49 -7.82
C GLU A 152 3.52 -8.81 -6.52
N ALA A 153 2.42 -8.10 -6.24
CA ALA A 153 1.55 -8.42 -5.12
C ALA A 153 1.02 -9.87 -5.21
N ALA A 154 0.58 -10.28 -6.40
CA ALA A 154 0.11 -11.65 -6.65
C ALA A 154 1.22 -12.70 -6.52
N ARG A 155 2.43 -12.40 -6.99
CA ARG A 155 3.59 -13.29 -6.89
C ARG A 155 3.95 -13.59 -5.43
N VAL A 156 3.98 -12.55 -4.60
CA VAL A 156 4.42 -12.70 -3.20
C VAL A 156 3.31 -13.17 -2.26
N ALA A 157 2.05 -13.03 -2.66
CA ALA A 157 0.90 -13.54 -1.90
C ALA A 157 0.83 -15.05 -1.99
N LYS A 158 0.56 -15.72 -0.86
CA LYS A 158 0.25 -17.15 -0.83
C LYS A 158 -1.11 -17.41 -1.49
N PRO A 159 -1.35 -18.62 -2.01
CA PRO A 159 -2.71 -19.05 -2.33
C PRO A 159 -3.63 -18.86 -1.11
N GLY A 160 -4.78 -18.25 -1.31
CA GLY A 160 -5.72 -17.92 -0.24
C GLY A 160 -5.36 -16.70 0.62
N ALA A 161 -4.24 -16.02 0.36
CA ALA A 161 -3.85 -14.80 1.07
C ALA A 161 -4.87 -13.68 0.89
N GLY A 162 -5.10 -12.89 1.94
CA GLY A 162 -5.88 -11.66 1.86
C GLY A 162 -5.13 -10.54 1.12
N LEU A 163 -5.87 -9.71 0.42
CA LEU A 163 -5.39 -8.45 -0.14
C LEU A 163 -6.34 -7.34 0.29
N PHE A 164 -5.81 -6.31 0.94
CA PHE A 164 -6.57 -5.10 1.28
C PHE A 164 -6.18 -3.96 0.35
N VAL A 165 -7.18 -3.33 -0.28
CA VAL A 165 -7.00 -2.24 -1.24
C VAL A 165 -7.68 -0.97 -0.74
N PHE A 166 -6.94 0.13 -0.76
CA PHE A 166 -7.44 1.48 -0.55
C PHE A 166 -6.82 2.35 -1.65
N THR A 167 -7.61 2.81 -2.62
CA THR A 167 -7.08 3.50 -3.81
C THR A 167 -8.05 4.56 -4.34
N PHE A 168 -7.60 5.42 -5.25
CA PHE A 168 -8.42 6.48 -5.80
C PHE A 168 -9.43 5.94 -6.80
N SER A 169 -10.68 6.43 -6.66
CA SER A 169 -11.77 6.22 -7.61
C SER A 169 -11.69 7.21 -8.77
N ARG A 170 -12.14 6.79 -9.96
CA ARG A 170 -12.37 7.66 -11.12
C ARG A 170 -13.32 8.83 -10.79
N ASN A 171 -14.23 8.64 -9.83
CA ASN A 171 -15.16 9.68 -9.37
C ASN A 171 -14.47 10.82 -8.58
N THR A 172 -13.17 10.75 -8.35
CA THR A 172 -12.35 11.89 -7.87
C THR A 172 -12.26 13.00 -8.90
N LEU A 173 -12.31 12.65 -10.19
CA LEU A 173 -12.14 13.58 -11.31
C LEU A 173 -13.48 13.96 -11.92
N PRO A 174 -13.58 15.14 -12.56
CA PRO A 174 -14.74 15.50 -13.36
C PRO A 174 -15.06 14.41 -14.42
N ALA A 175 -16.33 14.31 -14.78
CA ALA A 175 -16.78 13.29 -15.74
C ALA A 175 -16.10 13.45 -17.11
N GLU A 176 -15.85 14.71 -17.51
CA GLU A 176 -15.20 15.12 -18.76
C GLU A 176 -13.67 14.98 -18.75
N ALA A 177 -13.06 14.61 -17.61
CA ALA A 177 -11.61 14.43 -17.55
C ALA A 177 -11.17 13.27 -18.45
N GLU A 178 -10.22 13.56 -19.33
CA GLU A 178 -9.64 12.58 -20.25
C GLU A 178 -8.36 11.99 -19.68
N PRO A 179 -8.11 10.71 -19.88
CA PRO A 179 -6.84 10.08 -19.48
C PRO A 179 -5.69 10.59 -20.35
N VAL A 180 -4.48 10.38 -19.88
CA VAL A 180 -3.26 10.60 -20.66
C VAL A 180 -3.33 9.76 -21.95
N ALA A 181 -2.91 10.33 -23.06
CA ALA A 181 -2.99 9.68 -24.37
C ALA A 181 -2.35 8.27 -24.35
N GLY A 182 -3.11 7.27 -24.78
CA GLY A 182 -2.71 5.86 -24.77
C GLY A 182 -2.84 5.13 -23.42
N GLU A 183 -3.26 5.81 -22.36
CA GLU A 183 -3.46 5.21 -21.04
C GLU A 183 -4.96 5.02 -20.72
N PRO A 184 -5.37 3.86 -20.19
CA PRO A 184 -6.79 3.57 -19.97
C PRO A 184 -7.36 4.21 -18.69
N PHE A 185 -6.52 4.55 -17.69
CA PHE A 185 -6.95 5.06 -16.39
C PHE A 185 -5.87 5.91 -15.68
N VAL A 186 -4.94 6.50 -16.43
CA VAL A 186 -3.94 7.42 -15.89
C VAL A 186 -4.31 8.86 -16.24
N PHE A 187 -4.31 9.72 -15.24
CA PHE A 187 -4.76 11.10 -15.35
C PHE A 187 -3.77 12.05 -14.66
N THR A 188 -3.74 13.32 -15.07
CA THR A 188 -2.90 14.39 -14.48
C THR A 188 -3.71 15.48 -13.78
N GLN A 189 -5.03 15.51 -13.95
CA GLN A 189 -5.90 16.62 -13.54
C GLN A 189 -6.02 16.79 -12.01
N PHE A 190 -5.64 15.78 -11.21
CA PHE A 190 -5.71 15.86 -9.75
C PHE A 190 -4.53 16.62 -9.13
N SER A 191 -3.31 16.27 -9.52
CA SER A 191 -2.08 16.77 -8.89
C SER A 191 -1.11 17.46 -9.87
N GLY A 192 -1.38 17.37 -11.18
CA GLY A 192 -0.43 17.73 -12.23
C GLY A 192 0.50 16.59 -12.64
N GLU A 193 0.66 15.58 -11.79
CA GLU A 193 1.46 14.39 -12.06
C GLU A 193 0.58 13.21 -12.50
N PRO A 194 1.09 12.28 -13.32
CA PRO A 194 0.36 11.06 -13.70
C PRO A 194 0.01 10.21 -12.48
N GLN A 195 -1.26 9.87 -12.35
CA GLN A 195 -1.80 9.02 -11.29
C GLN A 195 -2.93 8.14 -11.83
N CYS A 196 -3.15 6.98 -11.20
CA CYS A 196 -4.21 6.05 -11.59
C CYS A 196 -5.53 6.36 -10.89
N PHE A 197 -6.59 6.51 -11.70
CA PHE A 197 -7.97 6.66 -11.25
C PHE A 197 -8.83 5.68 -12.02
N LEU A 198 -9.22 4.58 -11.37
CA LEU A 198 -9.98 3.51 -11.98
C LEU A 198 -11.46 3.63 -11.65
N THR A 199 -12.32 3.19 -12.55
CA THR A 199 -13.70 2.84 -12.20
C THR A 199 -13.71 1.53 -11.38
N GLU A 200 -14.80 1.26 -10.67
CA GLU A 200 -14.95 -0.02 -9.95
C GLU A 200 -14.77 -1.22 -10.89
N ALA A 201 -15.40 -1.16 -12.08
CA ALA A 201 -15.30 -2.23 -13.07
C ALA A 201 -13.86 -2.45 -13.55
N GLN A 202 -13.11 -1.37 -13.80
CA GLN A 202 -11.69 -1.45 -14.18
C GLN A 202 -10.85 -2.04 -13.05
N LEU A 203 -11.03 -1.57 -11.81
CA LEU A 203 -10.27 -2.07 -10.66
C LEU A 203 -10.50 -3.57 -10.45
N ARG A 204 -11.77 -4.01 -10.50
CA ARG A 204 -12.12 -5.42 -10.39
C ARG A 204 -11.52 -6.25 -11.52
N ALA A 205 -11.59 -5.78 -12.76
CA ALA A 205 -11.02 -6.48 -13.91
C ALA A 205 -9.48 -6.59 -13.85
N GLU A 206 -8.77 -5.56 -13.37
CA GLU A 206 -7.33 -5.63 -13.22
C GLU A 206 -6.92 -6.58 -12.08
N LEU A 207 -7.67 -6.61 -10.98
CA LEU A 207 -7.43 -7.54 -9.87
C LEU A 207 -7.74 -8.99 -10.24
N ASP A 208 -8.84 -9.23 -10.95
CA ASP A 208 -9.21 -10.56 -11.47
C ASP A 208 -8.10 -11.12 -12.39
N ARG A 209 -7.61 -10.31 -13.35
CA ARG A 209 -6.46 -10.69 -14.20
C ARG A 209 -5.20 -11.03 -13.41
N ALA A 210 -5.01 -10.40 -12.25
CA ALA A 210 -3.89 -10.72 -11.37
C ALA A 210 -4.17 -11.93 -10.46
N GLY A 211 -5.36 -12.55 -10.56
CA GLY A 211 -5.78 -13.73 -9.79
C GLY A 211 -6.21 -13.38 -8.36
N PHE A 212 -6.91 -12.24 -8.20
CA PHE A 212 -7.55 -11.87 -6.94
C PHE A 212 -9.07 -11.77 -7.11
N ALA A 213 -9.81 -12.62 -6.42
CA ALA A 213 -11.28 -12.56 -6.32
C ALA A 213 -11.74 -11.68 -5.14
N PRO A 214 -12.93 -11.07 -5.20
CA PRO A 214 -13.48 -10.31 -4.08
C PRO A 214 -13.59 -11.14 -2.80
N ASP A 215 -13.17 -10.58 -1.65
CA ASP A 215 -13.37 -11.21 -0.35
C ASP A 215 -14.79 -10.88 0.17
N PRO A 216 -15.60 -11.90 0.53
CA PRO A 216 -16.97 -11.67 1.01
C PRO A 216 -17.03 -11.02 2.40
N GLY A 217 -15.95 -11.06 3.17
CA GLY A 217 -15.88 -10.51 4.53
C GLY A 217 -15.75 -8.99 4.60
N VAL A 218 -15.30 -8.35 3.50
CA VAL A 218 -15.16 -6.89 3.42
C VAL A 218 -15.91 -6.37 2.20
N ARG A 219 -17.01 -5.67 2.47
CA ARG A 219 -17.80 -5.07 1.40
C ARG A 219 -16.98 -4.02 0.66
N PHE A 220 -17.01 -4.06 -0.69
CA PHE A 220 -16.49 -2.99 -1.53
C PHE A 220 -17.24 -1.69 -1.22
N ARG A 221 -16.51 -0.63 -0.88
CA ARG A 221 -17.06 0.68 -0.54
C ARG A 221 -16.37 1.78 -1.33
N GLU A 222 -17.14 2.82 -1.59
CA GLU A 222 -16.66 4.07 -2.16
C GLU A 222 -16.99 5.19 -1.20
N TYR A 223 -15.97 5.98 -0.83
CA TYR A 223 -16.08 7.06 0.16
C TYR A 223 -15.87 8.43 -0.49
N ASN A 224 -16.32 9.46 0.22
CA ASN A 224 -16.14 10.86 -0.17
C ASN A 224 -16.80 11.23 -1.51
N LEU A 225 -17.83 10.50 -1.91
CA LEU A 225 -18.63 10.88 -3.08
C LEU A 225 -19.18 12.29 -2.89
N PRO A 226 -19.03 13.20 -3.89
CA PRO A 226 -19.63 14.53 -3.85
C PRO A 226 -21.14 14.43 -3.66
N ARG A 227 -21.69 15.20 -2.72
CA ARG A 227 -23.14 15.28 -2.57
C ARG A 227 -23.70 16.15 -3.70
N PRO A 228 -24.81 15.77 -4.35
CA PRO A 228 -25.48 16.62 -5.33
C PRO A 228 -25.76 18.01 -4.74
N GLY A 229 -25.37 19.07 -5.46
CA GLY A 229 -25.63 20.45 -5.04
C GLY A 229 -24.65 21.02 -4.00
N THR A 230 -23.61 20.33 -3.59
CA THR A 230 -22.55 20.88 -2.73
C THR A 230 -21.38 21.38 -3.56
N LEU A 231 -20.96 22.63 -3.31
CA LEU A 231 -19.70 23.14 -3.83
C LEU A 231 -18.56 22.41 -3.12
N SER A 232 -17.83 21.56 -3.84
CA SER A 232 -16.59 20.97 -3.33
C SER A 232 -15.49 22.04 -3.33
N THR A 233 -15.13 22.55 -2.16
CA THR A 233 -14.08 23.57 -2.00
C THR A 233 -12.69 22.95 -1.79
N GLY A 234 -12.57 21.62 -1.74
CA GLY A 234 -11.31 20.91 -1.51
C GLY A 234 -11.16 19.67 -2.38
N ARG A 235 -9.93 19.38 -2.79
CA ARG A 235 -9.57 18.18 -3.55
C ARG A 235 -9.48 16.96 -2.64
N VAL A 236 -10.61 16.59 -2.00
CA VAL A 236 -10.68 15.35 -1.25
C VAL A 236 -10.92 14.22 -2.25
N PRO A 237 -10.02 13.26 -2.37
CA PRO A 237 -10.20 12.17 -3.32
C PRO A 237 -11.37 11.27 -2.91
N VAL A 238 -12.10 10.80 -3.92
CA VAL A 238 -13.05 9.67 -3.76
C VAL A 238 -12.23 8.38 -3.73
N ILE A 239 -12.53 7.52 -2.77
CA ILE A 239 -11.68 6.37 -2.44
C ILE A 239 -12.49 5.08 -2.57
N TYR A 240 -11.90 4.09 -3.21
CA TYR A 240 -12.30 2.69 -3.05
C TYR A 240 -11.59 2.04 -1.88
N GLU A 241 -12.36 1.32 -1.08
CA GLU A 241 -11.87 0.46 -0.01
C GLU A 241 -12.52 -0.92 -0.13
N ALA A 242 -11.69 -1.96 -0.24
CA ALA A 242 -12.17 -3.33 -0.42
C ALA A 242 -11.12 -4.36 -0.01
N ALA A 243 -11.55 -5.60 0.21
CA ALA A 243 -10.65 -6.73 0.31
C ALA A 243 -10.89 -7.74 -0.81
N PHE A 244 -9.83 -8.44 -1.12
CA PHE A 244 -9.78 -9.50 -2.12
C PHE A 244 -9.02 -10.68 -1.57
N ARG A 245 -9.05 -11.79 -2.31
CA ARG A 245 -8.38 -13.03 -1.94
C ARG A 245 -7.62 -13.59 -3.12
N ARG A 246 -6.35 -13.97 -2.88
CA ARG A 246 -5.53 -14.62 -3.90
C ARG A 246 -6.12 -15.99 -4.21
N GLU A 247 -6.43 -16.23 -5.47
CA GLU A 247 -6.89 -17.53 -5.94
C GLU A 247 -5.77 -18.60 -5.84
N PRO A 248 -6.13 -19.88 -5.79
CA PRO A 248 -5.18 -21.00 -5.67
C PRO A 248 -4.12 -21.06 -6.77
#